data_1f91b492f17d7c1da69f3040e178144c
#
_entry.id   1f91b492f17d7c1da69f3040e178144c
#
_cell.length_a   1.000
_cell.length_b   1.000
_cell.length_c   1.000
_cell.angle_alpha   90.00
_cell.angle_beta   90.00
_cell.angle_gamma   90.00
#
_symmetry.space_group_name_H-M   'P 1'
#
loop_
_entity.id
_entity.type
_entity.pdbx_description
1 polymer ?
#
loop_
_entity_poly.entity_id
_entity_poly.type
_entity_poly.pdbx_seq_one_letter_code
_entity_poly.pdbx_strand_id
1 'polypeptide(L)'
;KTTAKKMSVFQLTSIVAANMLGAGIIMLPSQLAQVGTISILSWIITVLGSLTLAYIFAQCGLFTKKAGGLGGYVEYAFGRTGHFMANYSYAVSLVIANVAIAISIVGYGAVLFDVHLSPLEVSLATIALLMVAALINVRGNKSTGRISNITIWGTMLPVLFIGVFGWFWFDPEMFVSVWNPQELPVFDAVSQSISLTLWGFLGFESAAANADAVENP
;
A
#
# COMPACT_ATOMS: atom_id res chain seq x y z
N LYS A 1 -12.58 -32.35 -10.83
CA LYS A 1 -12.32 -30.90 -10.91
C LYS A 1 -12.83 -30.32 -9.61
N THR A 2 -11.96 -30.09 -8.63
CA THR A 2 -12.29 -29.34 -7.43
C THR A 2 -12.51 -27.89 -7.87
N THR A 3 -13.75 -27.46 -7.90
CA THR A 3 -14.08 -26.03 -8.06
C THR A 3 -13.45 -25.30 -6.87
N ALA A 4 -12.41 -24.51 -7.14
CA ALA A 4 -11.82 -23.67 -6.12
C ALA A 4 -12.93 -22.77 -5.54
N LYS A 5 -13.09 -22.79 -4.22
CA LYS A 5 -14.09 -21.97 -3.55
C LYS A 5 -13.76 -20.50 -3.81
N LYS A 6 -14.67 -19.80 -4.46
CA LYS A 6 -14.52 -18.36 -4.75
C LYS A 6 -14.50 -17.55 -3.45
N MET A 7 -13.80 -16.44 -3.48
CA MET A 7 -13.67 -15.53 -2.33
C MET A 7 -14.96 -14.72 -2.12
N SER A 8 -15.31 -14.49 -0.86
CA SER A 8 -16.36 -13.52 -0.53
C SER A 8 -15.86 -12.08 -0.68
N VAL A 9 -16.77 -11.13 -0.81
CA VAL A 9 -16.45 -9.69 -0.83
C VAL A 9 -15.62 -9.27 0.38
N PHE A 10 -15.97 -9.78 1.57
CA PHE A 10 -15.22 -9.48 2.80
C PHE A 10 -13.77 -9.98 2.73
N GLN A 11 -13.53 -11.17 2.18
CA GLN A 11 -12.18 -11.70 2.01
C GLN A 11 -11.37 -10.86 1.03
N LEU A 12 -11.96 -10.46 -0.11
CA LEU A 12 -11.30 -9.56 -1.05
C LEU A 12 -10.97 -8.21 -0.41
N THR A 13 -11.93 -7.60 0.29
CA THR A 13 -11.71 -6.33 1.01
C THR A 13 -10.56 -6.44 2.02
N SER A 14 -10.49 -7.54 2.77
CA SER A 14 -9.41 -7.77 3.72
C SER A 14 -8.04 -7.89 3.04
N ILE A 15 -7.96 -8.59 1.90
CA ILE A 15 -6.71 -8.71 1.12
C ILE A 15 -6.30 -7.35 0.57
N VAL A 16 -7.23 -6.58 0.02
CA VAL A 16 -6.96 -5.23 -0.51
C VAL A 16 -6.49 -4.30 0.60
N ALA A 17 -7.19 -4.28 1.75
CA ALA A 17 -6.78 -3.51 2.91
C ALA A 17 -5.38 -3.89 3.40
N ALA A 18 -5.05 -5.20 3.40
CA ALA A 18 -3.72 -5.66 3.75
C ALA A 18 -2.63 -5.16 2.80
N ASN A 19 -2.93 -5.14 1.50
CA ASN A 19 -1.99 -4.62 0.50
C ASN A 19 -1.79 -3.11 0.64
N MET A 20 -2.84 -2.36 1.01
CA MET A 20 -2.76 -0.92 1.28
C MET A 20 -2.02 -0.62 2.59
N LEU A 21 -2.19 -1.46 3.62
CA LEU A 21 -1.54 -1.33 4.93
C LEU A 21 -0.06 -1.78 4.94
N GLY A 22 0.60 -1.82 3.79
CA GLY A 22 2.02 -2.10 3.67
C GLY A 22 2.91 -1.10 4.42
N ALA A 23 4.19 -1.05 4.08
CA ALA A 23 5.16 -0.16 4.73
C ALA A 23 4.76 1.33 4.72
N GLY A 24 3.88 1.74 3.78
CA GLY A 24 3.39 3.11 3.70
C GLY A 24 2.83 3.60 5.02
N ILE A 25 1.92 2.86 5.66
CA ILE A 25 1.26 3.32 6.88
C ILE A 25 2.22 3.50 8.07
N ILE A 26 3.32 2.74 8.08
CA ILE A 26 4.32 2.82 9.15
C ILE A 26 5.29 3.98 8.90
N MET A 27 5.69 4.20 7.64
CA MET A 27 6.67 5.25 7.29
C MET A 27 6.05 6.64 7.16
N LEU A 28 4.80 6.73 6.72
CA LEU A 28 4.14 8.00 6.43
C LEU A 28 4.13 8.98 7.61
N PRO A 29 3.87 8.59 8.88
CA PRO A 29 3.88 9.52 9.98
C PRO A 29 5.21 10.26 10.14
N SER A 30 6.33 9.56 10.03
CA SER A 30 7.66 10.16 10.17
C SER A 30 8.02 11.07 8.99
N GLN A 31 7.60 10.72 7.78
CA GLN A 31 7.83 11.51 6.58
C GLN A 31 6.94 12.76 6.56
N LEU A 32 5.66 12.61 6.92
CA LEU A 32 4.71 13.72 6.95
C LEU A 32 4.98 14.69 8.11
N ALA A 33 5.58 14.22 9.21
CA ALA A 33 6.02 15.10 10.29
C ALA A 33 7.05 16.16 9.81
N GLN A 34 7.86 15.84 8.80
CA GLN A 34 8.81 16.79 8.21
C GLN A 34 8.11 17.86 7.35
N VAL A 35 6.97 17.52 6.75
CA VAL A 35 6.14 18.47 5.98
C VAL A 35 5.31 19.34 6.90
N GLY A 36 4.87 18.80 8.02
CA GLY A 36 3.99 19.42 8.99
C GLY A 36 2.54 19.01 8.86
N THR A 37 1.70 19.53 9.76
CA THR A 37 0.27 19.19 9.82
C THR A 37 -0.53 19.69 8.62
N ILE A 38 0.02 20.61 7.81
CA ILE A 38 -0.51 21.04 6.51
C ILE A 38 -0.73 19.86 5.55
N SER A 39 -0.01 18.76 5.74
CA SER A 39 -0.15 17.51 4.97
C SER A 39 -1.56 16.90 5.05
N ILE A 40 -2.40 17.33 6.00
CA ILE A 40 -3.81 16.93 6.05
C ILE A 40 -4.57 17.34 4.78
N LEU A 41 -4.19 18.46 4.15
CA LEU A 41 -4.76 18.87 2.87
C LEU A 41 -4.43 17.89 1.75
N SER A 42 -3.22 17.36 1.75
CA SER A 42 -2.80 16.32 0.79
C SER A 42 -3.58 15.02 1.01
N TRP A 43 -3.86 14.64 2.26
CA TRP A 43 -4.72 13.51 2.57
C TRP A 43 -6.13 13.68 1.99
N ILE A 44 -6.73 14.86 2.14
CA ILE A 44 -8.07 15.14 1.58
C ILE A 44 -8.05 14.97 0.06
N ILE A 45 -7.06 15.54 -0.62
CA ILE A 45 -6.91 15.44 -2.08
C ILE A 45 -6.72 13.99 -2.50
N THR A 46 -5.81 13.27 -1.86
CA THR A 46 -5.48 11.89 -2.22
C THR A 46 -6.59 10.90 -1.89
N VAL A 47 -7.35 11.10 -0.81
CA VAL A 47 -8.55 10.31 -0.49
C VAL A 47 -9.58 10.45 -1.62
N LEU A 48 -9.91 11.69 -2.01
CA LEU A 48 -10.89 11.93 -3.07
C LEU A 48 -10.43 11.37 -4.41
N GLY A 49 -9.15 11.56 -4.76
CA GLY A 49 -8.55 11.01 -5.96
C GLY A 49 -8.57 9.47 -5.97
N SER A 50 -8.16 8.84 -4.87
CA SER A 50 -8.12 7.38 -4.74
C SER A 50 -9.51 6.76 -4.75
N LEU A 51 -10.50 7.38 -4.11
CA LEU A 51 -11.90 6.95 -4.18
C LEU A 51 -12.45 7.02 -5.61
N THR A 52 -12.11 8.08 -6.34
CA THR A 52 -12.49 8.23 -7.75
C THR A 52 -11.87 7.13 -8.60
N LEU A 53 -10.58 6.85 -8.42
CA LEU A 53 -9.89 5.76 -9.13
C LEU A 53 -10.46 4.40 -8.77
N ALA A 54 -10.72 4.13 -7.50
CA ALA A 54 -11.32 2.87 -7.04
C ALA A 54 -12.72 2.67 -7.67
N TYR A 55 -13.52 3.73 -7.76
CA TYR A 55 -14.81 3.69 -8.45
C TYR A 55 -14.66 3.37 -9.95
N ILE A 56 -13.70 4.01 -10.62
CA ILE A 56 -13.41 3.73 -12.04
C ILE A 56 -13.01 2.27 -12.24
N PHE A 57 -12.12 1.74 -11.37
CA PHE A 57 -11.73 0.32 -11.46
C PHE A 57 -12.89 -0.63 -11.21
N ALA A 58 -13.79 -0.30 -10.27
CA ALA A 58 -15.00 -1.08 -10.06
C ALA A 58 -15.90 -1.08 -11.31
N GLN A 59 -16.09 0.07 -11.97
CA GLN A 59 -16.85 0.14 -13.24
C GLN A 59 -16.16 -0.64 -14.36
N CYS A 60 -14.83 -0.56 -14.47
CA CYS A 60 -14.07 -1.38 -15.42
C CYS A 60 -14.25 -2.88 -15.15
N GLY A 61 -14.26 -3.29 -13.88
CA GLY A 61 -14.49 -4.68 -13.47
C GLY A 61 -15.87 -5.19 -13.88
N LEU A 62 -16.91 -4.37 -13.71
CA LEU A 62 -18.28 -4.71 -14.16
C LEU A 62 -18.39 -4.82 -15.68
N PHE A 63 -17.67 -3.99 -16.42
CA PHE A 63 -17.71 -3.97 -17.88
C PHE A 63 -16.86 -5.08 -18.50
N THR A 64 -15.73 -5.43 -17.87
CA THR A 64 -14.72 -6.32 -18.46
C THR A 64 -15.06 -7.79 -18.20
N LYS A 65 -15.11 -8.58 -19.28
CA LYS A 65 -15.19 -10.06 -19.23
C LYS A 65 -13.85 -10.75 -19.48
N LYS A 66 -12.79 -9.97 -19.68
CA LYS A 66 -11.44 -10.50 -19.94
C LYS A 66 -10.69 -10.69 -18.64
N ALA A 67 -10.09 -11.85 -18.48
CA ALA A 67 -9.12 -12.09 -17.42
C ALA A 67 -7.85 -11.25 -17.62
N GLY A 68 -7.13 -10.95 -16.55
CA GLY A 68 -5.84 -10.24 -16.63
C GLY A 68 -5.79 -8.91 -15.89
N GLY A 69 -6.75 -8.65 -15.01
CA GLY A 69 -6.75 -7.48 -14.13
C GLY A 69 -6.65 -6.17 -14.90
N LEU A 70 -5.73 -5.30 -14.48
CA LEU A 70 -5.52 -3.98 -15.10
C LEU A 70 -5.24 -4.07 -16.60
N GLY A 71 -4.43 -5.04 -17.03
CA GLY A 71 -4.15 -5.27 -18.46
C GLY A 71 -5.41 -5.62 -19.25
N GLY A 72 -6.34 -6.39 -18.66
CA GLY A 72 -7.62 -6.70 -19.25
C GLY A 72 -8.47 -5.47 -19.52
N TYR A 73 -8.46 -4.49 -18.60
CA TYR A 73 -9.18 -3.21 -18.77
C TYR A 73 -8.60 -2.38 -19.91
N VAL A 74 -7.28 -2.26 -19.94
CA VAL A 74 -6.56 -1.46 -20.94
C VAL A 74 -6.65 -2.06 -22.34
N GLU A 75 -6.79 -3.38 -22.45
CA GLU A 75 -6.88 -4.08 -23.73
C GLU A 75 -8.07 -3.63 -24.59
N TYR A 76 -9.20 -3.25 -23.96
CA TYR A 76 -10.36 -2.76 -24.69
C TYR A 76 -10.11 -1.46 -25.46
N ALA A 77 -9.27 -0.57 -24.90
CA ALA A 77 -8.97 0.72 -25.52
C ALA A 77 -7.71 0.68 -26.42
N PHE A 78 -6.70 -0.11 -26.02
CA PHE A 78 -5.37 -0.07 -26.64
C PHE A 78 -4.89 -1.42 -27.19
N GLY A 79 -5.75 -2.43 -27.22
CA GLY A 79 -5.42 -3.76 -27.72
C GLY A 79 -4.32 -4.47 -26.91
N ARG A 80 -3.72 -5.50 -27.54
CA ARG A 80 -2.71 -6.36 -26.89
C ARG A 80 -1.47 -5.59 -26.42
N THR A 81 -1.05 -4.57 -27.12
CA THR A 81 0.08 -3.73 -26.72
C THR A 81 -0.21 -2.99 -25.43
N GLY A 82 -1.41 -2.42 -25.30
CA GLY A 82 -1.86 -1.78 -24.07
C GLY A 82 -1.92 -2.76 -22.89
N HIS A 83 -2.46 -3.95 -23.12
CA HIS A 83 -2.48 -5.04 -22.13
C HIS A 83 -1.07 -5.36 -21.61
N PHE A 84 -0.14 -5.59 -22.52
CA PHE A 84 1.25 -5.89 -22.17
C PHE A 84 1.90 -4.75 -21.38
N MET A 85 1.80 -3.52 -21.88
CA MET A 85 2.41 -2.35 -21.23
C MET A 85 1.86 -2.10 -19.83
N ALA A 86 0.54 -2.23 -19.64
CA ALA A 86 -0.07 -2.06 -18.32
C ALA A 86 0.41 -3.11 -17.33
N ASN A 87 0.40 -4.39 -17.72
CA ASN A 87 0.85 -5.47 -16.84
C ASN A 87 2.36 -5.41 -16.58
N TYR A 88 3.16 -5.06 -17.58
CA TYR A 88 4.60 -4.88 -17.42
C TYR A 88 4.93 -3.75 -16.46
N SER A 89 4.33 -2.57 -16.65
CA SER A 89 4.52 -1.42 -15.76
C SER A 89 4.08 -1.74 -14.32
N TYR A 90 2.95 -2.44 -14.18
CA TYR A 90 2.47 -2.88 -12.86
C TYR A 90 3.43 -3.87 -12.20
N ALA A 91 3.94 -4.85 -12.95
CA ALA A 91 4.92 -5.80 -12.43
C ALA A 91 6.21 -5.11 -11.96
N VAL A 92 6.73 -4.16 -12.75
CA VAL A 92 7.92 -3.37 -12.38
C VAL A 92 7.64 -2.54 -11.12
N SER A 93 6.49 -1.88 -11.03
CA SER A 93 6.13 -1.08 -9.85
C SER A 93 6.03 -1.94 -8.59
N LEU A 94 5.49 -3.16 -8.68
CA LEU A 94 5.43 -4.10 -7.56
C LEU A 94 6.82 -4.54 -7.09
N VAL A 95 7.76 -4.77 -8.02
CA VAL A 95 9.15 -5.11 -7.65
C VAL A 95 9.77 -3.95 -6.87
N ILE A 96 9.65 -2.73 -7.37
CA ILE A 96 10.20 -1.52 -6.71
C ILE A 96 9.54 -1.33 -5.33
N ALA A 97 8.22 -1.47 -5.24
CA ALA A 97 7.49 -1.34 -3.98
C ALA A 97 7.95 -2.38 -2.94
N ASN A 98 8.13 -3.65 -3.33
CA ASN A 98 8.61 -4.69 -2.43
C ASN A 98 10.02 -4.40 -1.91
N VAL A 99 10.91 -3.87 -2.76
CA VAL A 99 12.26 -3.46 -2.33
C VAL A 99 12.16 -2.31 -1.32
N ALA A 100 11.34 -1.30 -1.56
CA ALA A 100 11.15 -0.18 -0.65
C ALA A 100 10.58 -0.63 0.71
N ILE A 101 9.61 -1.57 0.70
CA ILE A 101 9.07 -2.18 1.92
C ILE A 101 10.17 -2.93 2.69
N ALA A 102 10.99 -3.72 1.99
CA ALA A 102 12.05 -4.49 2.64
C ALA A 102 13.13 -3.59 3.25
N ILE A 103 13.52 -2.50 2.58
CA ILE A 103 14.43 -1.48 3.15
C ILE A 103 13.83 -0.88 4.42
N SER A 104 12.54 -0.58 4.42
CA SER A 104 11.84 -0.02 5.57
C SER A 104 11.85 -0.96 6.77
N ILE A 105 11.59 -2.25 6.54
CA ILE A 105 11.63 -3.29 7.59
C ILE A 105 13.03 -3.35 8.22
N VAL A 106 14.08 -3.34 7.40
CA VAL A 106 15.48 -3.33 7.89
C VAL A 106 15.76 -2.07 8.70
N GLY A 107 15.32 -0.90 8.21
CA GLY A 107 15.51 0.37 8.91
C GLY A 107 14.82 0.42 10.26
N TYR A 108 13.56 0.01 10.34
CA TYR A 108 12.84 -0.08 11.63
C TYR A 108 13.40 -1.14 12.56
N GLY A 109 13.85 -2.27 12.00
CA GLY A 109 14.55 -3.29 12.79
C GLY A 109 15.83 -2.74 13.40
N ALA A 110 16.63 -2.00 12.64
CA ALA A 110 17.84 -1.37 13.13
C ALA A 110 17.57 -0.41 14.30
N VAL A 111 16.52 0.42 14.18
CA VAL A 111 16.09 1.31 15.28
C VAL A 111 15.59 0.53 16.48
N LEU A 112 14.80 -0.53 16.28
CA LEU A 112 14.23 -1.33 17.38
C LEU A 112 15.33 -2.04 18.21
N PHE A 113 16.38 -2.51 17.55
CA PHE A 113 17.50 -3.21 18.19
C PHE A 113 18.68 -2.30 18.52
N ASP A 114 18.55 -0.98 18.31
CA ASP A 114 19.59 0.03 18.53
C ASP A 114 20.91 -0.32 17.81
N VAL A 115 20.80 -0.76 16.55
CA VAL A 115 21.94 -1.16 15.71
C VAL A 115 22.16 -0.13 14.60
N HIS A 116 23.38 0.37 14.49
CA HIS A 116 23.79 1.21 13.37
C HIS A 116 24.27 0.34 12.21
N LEU A 117 23.53 0.36 11.11
CA LEU A 117 23.87 -0.38 9.90
C LEU A 117 24.50 0.57 8.87
N SER A 118 25.60 0.15 8.28
CA SER A 118 26.18 0.81 7.10
C SER A 118 25.28 0.59 5.88
N PRO A 119 25.37 1.41 4.82
CA PRO A 119 24.59 1.25 3.58
C PRO A 119 24.72 -0.13 2.95
N LEU A 120 25.88 -0.75 3.04
CA LEU A 120 26.12 -2.11 2.54
C LEU A 120 25.37 -3.15 3.37
N GLU A 121 25.40 -3.05 4.69
CA GLU A 121 24.68 -3.97 5.59
C GLU A 121 23.15 -3.84 5.41
N VAL A 122 22.61 -2.63 5.24
CA VAL A 122 21.22 -2.41 4.90
C VAL A 122 20.87 -3.13 3.58
N SER A 123 21.70 -3.00 2.56
CA SER A 123 21.49 -3.64 1.27
C SER A 123 21.50 -5.16 1.37
N LEU A 124 22.48 -5.74 2.07
CA LEU A 124 22.59 -7.18 2.27
C LEU A 124 21.42 -7.73 3.10
N ALA A 125 21.05 -7.05 4.18
CA ALA A 125 19.89 -7.42 5.00
C ALA A 125 18.59 -7.36 4.21
N THR A 126 18.41 -6.35 3.34
CA THR A 126 17.26 -6.21 2.46
C THR A 126 17.17 -7.37 1.47
N ILE A 127 18.28 -7.73 0.83
CA ILE A 127 18.35 -8.89 -0.08
C ILE A 127 18.01 -10.18 0.66
N ALA A 128 18.60 -10.40 1.83
CA ALA A 128 18.33 -11.58 2.65
C ALA A 128 16.85 -11.69 3.02
N LEU A 129 16.22 -10.57 3.43
CA LEU A 129 14.80 -10.50 3.76
C LEU A 129 13.92 -10.86 2.57
N LEU A 130 14.20 -10.30 1.38
CA LEU A 130 13.47 -10.61 0.16
C LEU A 130 13.63 -12.09 -0.24
N MET A 131 14.81 -12.66 -0.10
CA MET A 131 15.04 -14.09 -0.34
C MET A 131 14.25 -14.98 0.61
N VAL A 132 14.21 -14.64 1.90
CA VAL A 132 13.39 -15.36 2.90
C VAL A 132 11.91 -15.27 2.55
N ALA A 133 11.41 -14.08 2.21
CA ALA A 133 10.02 -13.89 1.81
C ALA A 133 9.67 -14.71 0.56
N ALA A 134 10.56 -14.74 -0.45
CA ALA A 134 10.39 -15.54 -1.65
C ALA A 134 10.35 -17.04 -1.34
N LEU A 135 11.26 -17.54 -0.48
CA LEU A 135 11.30 -18.94 -0.07
C LEU A 135 10.03 -19.37 0.70
N ILE A 136 9.50 -18.49 1.56
CA ILE A 136 8.23 -18.74 2.25
C ILE A 136 7.08 -18.86 1.24
N ASN A 137 7.07 -17.97 0.25
CA ASN A 137 6.01 -17.96 -0.78
C ASN A 137 6.02 -19.22 -1.66
N VAL A 138 7.20 -19.72 -2.01
CA VAL A 138 7.35 -20.96 -2.80
C VAL A 138 6.77 -22.20 -2.06
N ARG A 139 6.76 -22.20 -0.73
CA ARG A 139 6.21 -23.28 0.09
C ARG A 139 4.68 -23.43 0.06
N GLY A 140 3.97 -22.51 -0.60
CA GLY A 140 2.56 -22.67 -0.98
C GLY A 140 1.56 -21.93 -0.09
N ASN A 141 0.33 -21.83 -0.64
CA ASN A 141 -0.75 -20.96 -0.17
C ASN A 141 -1.21 -21.15 1.28
N LYS A 142 -1.08 -22.31 1.88
CA LYS A 142 -1.55 -22.55 3.27
C LYS A 142 -0.68 -21.84 4.31
N SER A 143 0.63 -21.85 4.12
CA SER A 143 1.58 -21.17 5.02
C SER A 143 1.49 -19.66 4.85
N THR A 144 1.50 -19.20 3.61
CA THR A 144 1.39 -17.79 3.24
C THR A 144 0.10 -17.18 3.76
N GLY A 145 -1.05 -17.86 3.62
CA GLY A 145 -2.34 -17.36 4.09
C GLY A 145 -2.42 -17.18 5.61
N ARG A 146 -1.81 -18.09 6.38
CA ARG A 146 -1.79 -17.96 7.85
C ARG A 146 -0.89 -16.80 8.31
N ILE A 147 0.30 -16.69 7.71
CA ILE A 147 1.23 -15.58 7.99
C ILE A 147 0.58 -14.26 7.63
N SER A 148 0.00 -14.14 6.43
CA SER A 148 -0.71 -12.94 5.98
C SER A 148 -1.81 -12.53 6.96
N ASN A 149 -2.63 -13.47 7.43
CA ASN A 149 -3.72 -13.14 8.36
C ASN A 149 -3.20 -12.61 9.71
N ILE A 150 -2.14 -13.19 10.25
CA ILE A 150 -1.50 -12.70 11.49
C ILE A 150 -0.93 -11.31 11.26
N THR A 151 -0.25 -11.09 10.13
CA THR A 151 0.36 -9.81 9.79
C THR A 151 -0.70 -8.71 9.60
N ILE A 152 -1.81 -9.01 8.91
CA ILE A 152 -2.93 -8.07 8.73
C ILE A 152 -3.44 -7.57 10.08
N TRP A 153 -3.78 -8.48 10.98
CA TRP A 153 -4.30 -8.10 12.30
C TRP A 153 -3.23 -7.41 13.15
N GLY A 154 -1.98 -7.86 13.06
CA GLY A 154 -0.84 -7.24 13.74
C GLY A 154 -0.60 -5.79 13.32
N THR A 155 -0.92 -5.44 12.07
CA THR A 155 -0.81 -4.07 11.56
C THR A 155 -2.11 -3.27 11.81
N MET A 156 -3.26 -3.87 11.58
CA MET A 156 -4.56 -3.16 11.72
C MET A 156 -4.87 -2.78 13.17
N LEU A 157 -4.57 -3.65 14.13
CA LEU A 157 -4.90 -3.39 15.53
C LEU A 157 -4.21 -2.14 16.10
N PRO A 158 -2.88 -1.95 15.95
CA PRO A 158 -2.23 -0.72 16.40
C PRO A 158 -2.75 0.53 15.70
N VAL A 159 -3.02 0.46 14.38
CA VAL A 159 -3.53 1.58 13.60
C VAL A 159 -4.94 1.98 14.07
N LEU A 160 -5.83 1.00 14.23
CA LEU A 160 -7.18 1.24 14.76
C LEU A 160 -7.11 1.77 16.20
N PHE A 161 -6.23 1.23 17.03
CA PHE A 161 -6.04 1.70 18.39
C PHE A 161 -5.62 3.18 18.42
N ILE A 162 -4.60 3.56 17.62
CA ILE A 162 -4.17 4.96 17.53
C ILE A 162 -5.28 5.83 16.94
N GLY A 163 -5.98 5.36 15.90
CA GLY A 163 -7.06 6.11 15.26
C GLY A 163 -8.24 6.40 16.19
N VAL A 164 -8.56 5.49 17.13
CA VAL A 164 -9.65 5.65 18.10
C VAL A 164 -9.18 6.36 19.36
N PHE A 165 -8.08 5.91 19.92
CA PHE A 165 -7.63 6.39 21.23
C PHE A 165 -6.63 7.56 21.16
N GLY A 166 -5.98 7.78 20.01
CA GLY A 166 -5.00 8.85 19.82
C GLY A 166 -5.57 10.26 20.08
N TRP A 167 -6.88 10.42 19.92
CA TRP A 167 -7.58 11.68 20.21
C TRP A 167 -7.50 12.12 21.68
N PHE A 168 -7.27 11.21 22.61
CA PHE A 168 -7.07 11.54 24.04
C PHE A 168 -5.75 12.28 24.30
N TRP A 169 -4.79 12.17 23.38
CA TRP A 169 -3.48 12.83 23.44
C TRP A 169 -3.33 13.93 22.39
N PHE A 170 -4.45 14.32 21.74
CA PHE A 170 -4.42 15.38 20.75
C PHE A 170 -4.19 16.74 21.41
N ASP A 171 -3.14 17.43 21.00
CA ASP A 171 -2.77 18.77 21.43
C ASP A 171 -2.98 19.76 20.29
N PRO A 172 -4.03 20.64 20.39
CA PRO A 172 -4.32 21.63 19.37
C PRO A 172 -3.22 22.68 19.19
N GLU A 173 -2.52 23.04 20.28
CA GLU A 173 -1.45 24.05 20.21
C GLU A 173 -0.25 23.47 19.44
N MET A 174 0.14 22.24 19.76
CA MET A 174 1.18 21.54 19.02
C MET A 174 0.76 21.38 17.55
N PHE A 175 -0.49 20.99 17.26
CA PHE A 175 -0.97 20.82 15.90
C PHE A 175 -0.81 22.10 15.06
N VAL A 176 -1.14 23.26 15.63
CA VAL A 176 -1.01 24.56 14.93
C VAL A 176 0.46 25.02 14.84
N SER A 177 1.25 24.79 15.89
CA SER A 177 2.65 25.24 15.93
C SER A 177 3.54 24.59 14.86
N VAL A 178 3.21 23.34 14.46
CA VAL A 178 3.92 22.58 13.42
C VAL A 178 3.14 22.54 12.10
N TRP A 179 2.30 23.56 11.84
CA TRP A 179 1.46 23.59 10.63
C TRP A 179 2.28 23.50 9.35
N ASN A 180 3.31 24.32 9.22
CA ASN A 180 4.19 24.38 8.05
C ASN A 180 5.61 24.73 8.49
N PRO A 181 6.34 23.78 9.08
CA PRO A 181 7.65 24.04 9.69
C PRO A 181 8.73 24.45 8.68
N GLN A 182 8.53 24.17 7.40
CA GLN A 182 9.44 24.57 6.33
C GLN A 182 9.11 25.94 5.72
N GLU A 183 8.04 26.59 6.18
CA GLU A 183 7.57 27.90 5.68
C GLU A 183 7.38 27.95 4.15
N LEU A 184 7.06 26.82 3.54
CA LEU A 184 6.83 26.73 2.09
C LEU A 184 5.50 27.36 1.71
N PRO A 185 5.34 27.87 0.47
CA PRO A 185 4.03 28.17 -0.07
C PRO A 185 3.09 26.97 0.08
N VAL A 186 1.83 27.23 0.45
CA VAL A 186 0.84 26.15 0.72
C VAL A 186 0.76 25.15 -0.44
N PHE A 187 0.77 25.62 -1.68
CA PHE A 187 0.73 24.78 -2.86
C PHE A 187 1.94 23.85 -2.94
N ASP A 188 3.14 24.33 -2.63
CA ASP A 188 4.38 23.56 -2.70
C ASP A 188 4.43 22.50 -1.59
N ALA A 189 4.06 22.86 -0.36
CA ALA A 189 3.98 21.96 0.78
C ALA A 189 2.98 20.81 0.52
N VAL A 190 1.80 21.14 0.01
CA VAL A 190 0.76 20.17 -0.34
C VAL A 190 1.22 19.30 -1.50
N SER A 191 1.78 19.87 -2.57
CA SER A 191 2.23 19.11 -3.75
C SER A 191 3.34 18.11 -3.42
N GLN A 192 4.29 18.49 -2.58
CA GLN A 192 5.36 17.59 -2.13
C GLN A 192 4.83 16.40 -1.32
N SER A 193 3.81 16.62 -0.50
CA SER A 193 3.23 15.56 0.34
C SER A 193 2.18 14.69 -0.37
N ILE A 194 1.65 15.10 -1.52
CA ILE A 194 0.70 14.29 -2.31
C ILE A 194 1.28 12.92 -2.67
N SER A 195 2.54 12.87 -3.11
CA SER A 195 3.20 11.61 -3.47
C SER A 195 3.30 10.66 -2.27
N LEU A 196 3.57 11.20 -1.08
CA LEU A 196 3.64 10.45 0.17
C LEU A 196 2.26 9.92 0.56
N THR A 197 1.25 10.78 0.58
CA THR A 197 -0.12 10.38 0.96
C THR A 197 -0.73 9.43 -0.06
N LEU A 198 -0.45 9.60 -1.36
CA LEU A 198 -0.87 8.68 -2.41
C LEU A 198 -0.29 7.27 -2.20
N TRP A 199 0.95 7.18 -1.73
CA TRP A 199 1.56 5.88 -1.40
C TRP A 199 0.73 5.09 -0.39
N GLY A 200 0.10 5.76 0.58
CA GLY A 200 -0.78 5.12 1.56
C GLY A 200 -2.03 4.46 0.96
N PHE A 201 -2.38 4.79 -0.28
CA PHE A 201 -3.51 4.20 -1.00
C PHE A 201 -3.10 3.15 -2.03
N LEU A 202 -1.81 3.01 -2.35
CA LEU A 202 -1.35 1.97 -3.28
C LEU A 202 -1.66 0.59 -2.71
N GLY A 203 -2.17 -0.29 -3.57
CA GLY A 203 -2.62 -1.63 -3.20
C GLY A 203 -4.10 -1.85 -3.47
N PHE A 204 -4.94 -0.78 -3.58
CA PHE A 204 -6.37 -0.94 -3.89
C PHE A 204 -6.59 -1.51 -5.30
N GLU A 205 -5.68 -1.30 -6.24
CA GLU A 205 -5.69 -1.87 -7.58
C GLU A 205 -5.57 -3.40 -7.58
N SER A 206 -5.10 -3.99 -6.49
CA SER A 206 -5.05 -5.45 -6.32
C SER A 206 -6.43 -6.09 -6.32
N ALA A 207 -7.51 -5.32 -6.06
CA ALA A 207 -8.87 -5.77 -6.23
C ALA A 207 -9.13 -6.19 -7.69
N ALA A 208 -8.64 -5.40 -8.65
CA ALA A 208 -8.77 -5.70 -10.08
C ALA A 208 -8.05 -6.99 -10.47
N ALA A 209 -6.86 -7.23 -9.90
CA ALA A 209 -6.09 -8.46 -10.14
C ALA A 209 -6.78 -9.72 -9.58
N ASN A 210 -7.63 -9.58 -8.56
CA ASN A 210 -8.34 -10.67 -7.91
C ASN A 210 -9.84 -10.73 -8.28
N ALA A 211 -10.33 -9.91 -9.19
CA ALA A 211 -11.75 -9.84 -9.56
C ALA A 211 -12.33 -11.19 -10.02
N ASP A 212 -11.54 -11.99 -10.77
CA ASP A 212 -11.96 -13.30 -11.27
C ASP A 212 -12.11 -14.36 -10.16
N ALA A 213 -11.56 -14.12 -8.98
CA ALA A 213 -11.57 -15.04 -7.85
C ALA A 213 -12.75 -14.80 -6.89
N VAL A 214 -13.63 -13.82 -7.15
CA VAL A 214 -14.75 -13.43 -6.28
C VAL A 214 -16.07 -14.07 -6.77
N GLU A 215 -16.98 -14.37 -5.83
CA GLU A 215 -18.27 -14.98 -6.14
C GLU A 215 -19.17 -14.06 -6.96
N ASN A 216 -19.16 -12.75 -6.66
CA ASN A 216 -19.90 -11.70 -7.37
C ASN A 216 -18.93 -10.54 -7.61
N PRO A 217 -18.26 -10.52 -8.76
CA PRO A 217 -17.34 -9.44 -9.13
C PRO A 217 -18.04 -8.10 -9.36
#